data_1d162ea53af419bcc5e963f0c32d319b
#
_entry.id   1d162ea53af419bcc5e963f0c32d319b
#
_cell.length_a   1.000
_cell.length_b   1.000
_cell.length_c   1.000
_cell.angle_alpha   90.00
_cell.angle_beta   90.00
_cell.angle_gamma   90.00
#
_symmetry.space_group_name_H-M   'P 1'
#
loop_
_entity.id
_entity.type
_entity.pdbx_description
1 polymer ?
#
loop_
_entity_poly.entity_id
_entity_poly.type
_entity_poly.pdbx_seq_one_letter_code
_entity_poly.pdbx_strand_id
1 'polypeptide(L)'
;MKLFSEGNFDVQPEVEWRGDFIGILNSFMAFEKSMADTVKGIQRVSEQVSSGAEQVAASSNDLAEGATNQASVVEELTATVTGVSEQIEHNSNAAKEISGRVEDLGGAILESNGKMREMVDSMNEINQASQEIDKIIATINEIATQTNLLALNASIEAARAGEAGRGFAVVANQVNVLADQSAQAAKESAALIESSVSAVEKGMVVAKETAAQLEEVADTSKIITREVTGIAETLETQTAEMKQINIGIEQINDVVQTNSATSQECAAASEQMNNEANGLREMIRKFKVAKFEA
;
A
#
# COMPACT_ATOMS: atom_id res chain seq x y z
N MET A 1 63.27 -62.36 18.40
CA MET A 1 61.91 -62.85 18.76
C MET A 1 61.37 -62.15 20.02
N LYS A 2 62.11 -62.13 21.15
CA LYS A 2 61.62 -61.48 22.37
C LYS A 2 61.29 -59.98 22.17
N LEU A 3 62.13 -59.19 21.46
CA LEU A 3 61.91 -57.78 21.14
C LEU A 3 60.65 -57.58 20.25
N PHE A 4 60.39 -58.45 19.31
CA PHE A 4 59.16 -58.38 18.48
C PHE A 4 57.89 -58.62 19.29
N SER A 5 57.93 -59.54 20.30
CA SER A 5 56.78 -59.77 21.20
C SER A 5 56.51 -58.59 22.15
N GLU A 6 57.52 -57.74 22.34
CA GLU A 6 57.42 -56.50 23.11
C GLU A 6 57.06 -55.27 22.24
N GLY A 7 56.78 -55.50 20.92
CA GLY A 7 56.41 -54.48 19.98
C GLY A 7 57.58 -53.68 19.39
N ASN A 8 58.78 -54.14 19.54
CA ASN A 8 59.99 -53.52 18.95
C ASN A 8 60.26 -54.10 17.57
N PHE A 9 59.86 -53.39 16.48
CA PHE A 9 60.12 -53.71 15.11
C PHE A 9 61.29 -52.95 14.50
N ASP A 10 62.16 -52.34 15.34
CA ASP A 10 63.42 -51.73 14.97
C ASP A 10 64.58 -52.60 15.49
N VAL A 11 64.75 -53.77 14.90
CA VAL A 11 65.72 -54.74 15.36
C VAL A 11 66.67 -55.12 14.24
N GLN A 12 67.99 -54.84 14.41
CA GLN A 12 68.99 -55.24 13.48
C GLN A 12 69.57 -56.60 13.92
N PRO A 13 69.85 -57.51 12.96
CA PRO A 13 70.47 -58.81 13.30
C PRO A 13 71.91 -58.59 13.83
N GLU A 14 72.20 -59.06 15.06
CA GLU A 14 73.53 -58.92 15.71
C GLU A 14 74.54 -59.99 15.24
N VAL A 15 74.09 -61.01 14.45
CA VAL A 15 74.93 -62.12 14.00
C VAL A 15 74.76 -62.38 12.51
N GLU A 16 75.85 -62.88 11.83
CA GLU A 16 75.75 -63.34 10.48
C GLU A 16 74.92 -64.61 10.37
N TRP A 17 73.84 -64.60 9.62
CA TRP A 17 72.99 -65.76 9.32
C TRP A 17 73.53 -66.51 8.07
N ARG A 18 73.69 -67.85 8.13
CA ARG A 18 74.28 -68.65 7.06
C ARG A 18 73.40 -69.83 6.69
N GLY A 19 73.52 -70.28 5.46
CA GLY A 19 72.78 -71.45 4.96
C GLY A 19 71.25 -71.27 4.93
N ASP A 20 70.50 -72.31 5.33
CA ASP A 20 69.03 -72.32 5.29
C ASP A 20 68.38 -71.27 6.20
N PHE A 21 69.10 -70.67 7.15
CA PHE A 21 68.61 -69.66 8.05
C PHE A 21 68.46 -68.28 7.39
N ILE A 22 69.12 -68.03 6.22
CA ILE A 22 69.02 -66.80 5.46
C ILE A 22 67.55 -66.54 5.02
N GLY A 23 66.82 -67.61 4.63
CA GLY A 23 65.41 -67.54 4.22
C GLY A 23 64.50 -67.07 5.38
N ILE A 24 64.78 -67.52 6.61
CA ILE A 24 64.07 -67.10 7.80
C ILE A 24 64.35 -65.60 8.10
N LEU A 25 65.61 -65.20 8.01
CA LEU A 25 66.01 -63.79 8.22
C LEU A 25 65.27 -62.86 7.23
N ASN A 26 65.29 -63.19 5.93
CA ASN A 26 64.60 -62.40 4.90
C ASN A 26 63.11 -62.30 5.16
N SER A 27 62.45 -63.38 5.60
CA SER A 27 61.02 -63.37 5.95
C SER A 27 60.74 -62.45 7.19
N PHE A 28 61.64 -62.48 8.19
CA PHE A 28 61.53 -61.57 9.32
C PHE A 28 61.74 -60.11 8.97
N MET A 29 62.71 -59.81 8.13
CA MET A 29 62.94 -58.42 7.64
C MET A 29 61.74 -57.89 6.81
N ALA A 30 61.16 -58.79 5.97
CA ALA A 30 59.94 -58.47 5.23
C ALA A 30 58.74 -58.18 6.16
N PHE A 31 58.59 -59.03 7.19
CA PHE A 31 57.56 -58.83 8.22
C PHE A 31 57.77 -57.52 9.00
N GLU A 32 58.99 -57.26 9.45
CA GLU A 32 59.36 -56.01 10.14
C GLU A 32 59.00 -54.78 9.30
N LYS A 33 59.42 -54.78 8.01
CA LYS A 33 59.10 -53.68 7.08
C LYS A 33 57.59 -53.51 6.90
N SER A 34 56.85 -54.60 6.72
CA SER A 34 55.38 -54.54 6.56
C SER A 34 54.69 -54.02 7.81
N MET A 35 55.12 -54.43 9.01
CA MET A 35 54.62 -53.89 10.27
C MET A 35 54.96 -52.44 10.46
N ALA A 36 56.22 -52.02 10.16
CA ALA A 36 56.62 -50.61 10.22
C ALA A 36 55.76 -49.73 9.32
N ASP A 37 55.56 -50.19 8.07
CA ASP A 37 54.71 -49.44 7.10
C ASP A 37 53.25 -49.37 7.56
N THR A 38 52.73 -50.45 8.15
CA THR A 38 51.37 -50.46 8.72
C THR A 38 51.23 -49.50 9.87
N VAL A 39 52.15 -49.53 10.84
CA VAL A 39 52.12 -48.64 12.01
C VAL A 39 52.29 -47.15 11.58
N LYS A 40 53.18 -46.85 10.65
CA LYS A 40 53.31 -45.48 10.08
C LYS A 40 52.04 -45.10 9.33
N GLY A 41 51.40 -46.04 8.60
CA GLY A 41 50.13 -45.79 7.94
C GLY A 41 49.02 -45.41 8.92
N ILE A 42 48.89 -46.20 10.00
CA ILE A 42 47.89 -45.91 11.06
C ILE A 42 48.14 -44.56 11.74
N GLN A 43 49.43 -44.26 12.03
CA GLN A 43 49.81 -42.97 12.62
C GLN A 43 49.34 -41.82 11.75
N ARG A 44 49.70 -41.86 10.46
CA ARG A 44 49.28 -40.80 9.52
C ARG A 44 47.78 -40.65 9.39
N VAL A 45 47.05 -41.77 9.29
CA VAL A 45 45.57 -41.73 9.22
C VAL A 45 44.98 -41.18 10.51
N SER A 46 45.50 -41.57 11.68
CA SER A 46 45.03 -41.04 12.97
C SER A 46 45.25 -39.51 13.08
N GLU A 47 46.39 -39.04 12.61
CA GLU A 47 46.67 -37.61 12.55
C GLU A 47 45.70 -36.85 11.62
N GLN A 48 45.41 -37.45 10.44
CA GLN A 48 44.47 -36.89 9.50
C GLN A 48 43.01 -36.86 10.08
N VAL A 49 42.59 -37.97 10.75
CA VAL A 49 41.27 -38.04 11.41
C VAL A 49 41.16 -36.99 12.53
N SER A 50 42.20 -36.87 13.38
CA SER A 50 42.23 -35.86 14.45
C SER A 50 42.11 -34.45 13.91
N SER A 51 42.91 -34.08 12.88
CA SER A 51 42.85 -32.77 12.24
C SER A 51 41.48 -32.51 11.54
N GLY A 52 40.95 -33.53 10.86
CA GLY A 52 39.62 -33.45 10.25
C GLY A 52 38.49 -33.25 11.28
N ALA A 53 38.60 -33.97 12.41
CA ALA A 53 37.66 -33.83 13.52
C ALA A 53 37.69 -32.42 14.14
N GLU A 54 38.89 -31.86 14.35
CA GLU A 54 39.03 -30.47 14.83
C GLU A 54 38.41 -29.46 13.87
N GLN A 55 38.57 -29.64 12.57
CA GLN A 55 37.96 -28.76 11.54
C GLN A 55 36.45 -28.89 11.52
N VAL A 56 35.89 -30.10 11.63
CA VAL A 56 34.43 -30.31 11.72
C VAL A 56 33.87 -29.70 12.98
N ALA A 57 34.54 -29.84 14.12
CA ALA A 57 34.13 -29.20 15.39
C ALA A 57 34.09 -27.67 15.28
N ALA A 58 35.12 -27.05 14.66
CA ALA A 58 35.12 -25.60 14.42
C ALA A 58 33.98 -25.18 13.51
N SER A 59 33.78 -25.86 12.38
CA SER A 59 32.66 -25.56 11.45
C SER A 59 31.28 -25.76 12.09
N SER A 60 31.16 -26.71 13.02
CA SER A 60 29.93 -26.92 13.76
C SER A 60 29.64 -25.76 14.73
N ASN A 61 30.66 -25.24 15.40
CA ASN A 61 30.50 -24.05 16.26
C ASN A 61 30.06 -22.82 15.43
N ASP A 62 30.69 -22.60 14.27
CA ASP A 62 30.31 -21.51 13.35
C ASP A 62 28.86 -21.67 12.89
N LEU A 63 28.42 -22.90 12.61
CA LEU A 63 27.03 -23.20 12.23
C LEU A 63 26.06 -22.94 13.38
N ALA A 64 26.43 -23.26 14.64
CA ALA A 64 25.62 -22.97 15.81
C ALA A 64 25.45 -21.46 16.04
N GLU A 65 26.54 -20.69 15.88
CA GLU A 65 26.49 -19.23 15.96
C GLU A 65 25.62 -18.65 14.82
N GLY A 66 25.81 -19.16 13.59
CA GLY A 66 24.99 -18.79 12.44
C GLY A 66 23.50 -19.08 12.67
N ALA A 67 23.15 -20.23 13.24
CA ALA A 67 21.77 -20.58 13.59
C ALA A 67 21.18 -19.62 14.64
N THR A 68 21.98 -19.24 15.65
CA THR A 68 21.56 -18.27 16.66
C THR A 68 21.27 -16.89 16.05
N ASN A 69 22.15 -16.43 15.17
CA ASN A 69 21.94 -15.17 14.45
C ASN A 69 20.71 -15.23 13.54
N GLN A 70 20.50 -16.35 12.84
CA GLN A 70 19.30 -16.57 12.02
C GLN A 70 18.03 -16.55 12.86
N ALA A 71 18.02 -17.14 14.07
CA ALA A 71 16.87 -17.10 14.96
C ALA A 71 16.47 -15.65 15.28
N SER A 72 17.42 -14.79 15.60
CA SER A 72 17.17 -13.37 15.87
C SER A 72 16.57 -12.64 14.64
N VAL A 73 17.06 -12.94 13.43
CA VAL A 73 16.52 -12.38 12.20
C VAL A 73 15.09 -12.88 11.94
N VAL A 74 14.80 -14.13 12.24
CA VAL A 74 13.45 -14.72 12.12
C VAL A 74 12.47 -14.06 13.09
N GLU A 75 12.89 -13.75 14.31
CA GLU A 75 12.07 -12.98 15.26
C GLU A 75 11.76 -11.58 14.73
N GLU A 76 12.74 -10.86 14.18
CA GLU A 76 12.55 -9.54 13.59
C GLU A 76 11.62 -9.59 12.35
N LEU A 77 11.80 -10.60 11.49
CA LEU A 77 10.91 -10.83 10.35
C LEU A 77 9.47 -11.09 10.79
N THR A 78 9.27 -11.90 11.84
CA THR A 78 7.95 -12.19 12.40
C THR A 78 7.27 -10.92 12.91
N ALA A 79 8.00 -10.08 13.63
CA ALA A 79 7.49 -8.79 14.10
C ALA A 79 7.13 -7.87 12.93
N THR A 80 7.97 -7.82 11.89
CA THR A 80 7.72 -7.01 10.69
C THR A 80 6.48 -7.48 9.94
N VAL A 81 6.32 -8.80 9.72
CA VAL A 81 5.15 -9.38 9.04
C VAL A 81 3.87 -9.14 9.83
N THR A 82 3.95 -9.22 11.15
CA THR A 82 2.82 -8.88 12.03
C THR A 82 2.41 -7.41 11.85
N GLY A 83 3.36 -6.48 11.90
CA GLY A 83 3.09 -5.05 11.70
C GLY A 83 2.53 -4.74 10.31
N VAL A 84 3.03 -5.40 9.25
CA VAL A 84 2.47 -5.24 7.90
C VAL A 84 1.03 -5.79 7.83
N SER A 85 0.75 -6.92 8.49
CA SER A 85 -0.60 -7.51 8.53
C SER A 85 -1.61 -6.59 9.23
N GLU A 86 -1.22 -5.97 10.35
CA GLU A 86 -2.02 -4.96 11.04
C GLU A 86 -2.27 -3.72 10.15
N GLN A 87 -1.26 -3.30 9.39
CA GLN A 87 -1.40 -2.17 8.46
C GLN A 87 -2.36 -2.49 7.31
N ILE A 88 -2.33 -3.72 6.79
CA ILE A 88 -3.27 -4.20 5.76
C ILE A 88 -4.71 -4.18 6.30
N GLU A 89 -4.92 -4.65 7.52
CA GLU A 89 -6.24 -4.62 8.16
C GLU A 89 -6.74 -3.19 8.36
N HIS A 90 -5.87 -2.31 8.85
CA HIS A 90 -6.19 -0.88 8.98
C HIS A 90 -6.58 -0.25 7.64
N ASN A 91 -5.81 -0.52 6.58
CA ASN A 91 -6.08 0.00 5.25
C ASN A 91 -7.40 -0.57 4.68
N SER A 92 -7.71 -1.85 4.96
CA SER A 92 -8.98 -2.47 4.56
C SER A 92 -10.18 -1.78 5.22
N ASN A 93 -10.07 -1.47 6.50
CA ASN A 93 -11.12 -0.75 7.23
C ASN A 93 -11.27 0.69 6.71
N ALA A 94 -10.15 1.39 6.44
CA ALA A 94 -10.18 2.72 5.83
C ALA A 94 -10.82 2.71 4.43
N ALA A 95 -10.51 1.73 3.59
CA ALA A 95 -11.13 1.59 2.27
C ALA A 95 -12.65 1.40 2.37
N LYS A 96 -13.14 0.57 3.31
CA LYS A 96 -14.57 0.41 3.56
C LYS A 96 -15.24 1.70 4.01
N GLU A 97 -14.59 2.44 4.91
CA GLU A 97 -15.11 3.74 5.37
C GLU A 97 -15.18 4.77 4.23
N ILE A 98 -14.13 4.85 3.40
CA ILE A 98 -14.12 5.73 2.22
C ILE A 98 -15.25 5.34 1.25
N SER A 99 -15.46 4.04 1.00
CA SER A 99 -16.56 3.56 0.15
C SER A 99 -17.91 4.03 0.65
N GLY A 100 -18.19 3.91 1.95
CA GLY A 100 -19.43 4.41 2.55
C GLY A 100 -19.60 5.92 2.40
N ARG A 101 -18.53 6.69 2.67
CA ARG A 101 -18.57 8.17 2.52
C ARG A 101 -18.80 8.62 1.07
N VAL A 102 -18.27 7.89 0.10
CA VAL A 102 -18.47 8.20 -1.33
C VAL A 102 -19.89 7.85 -1.77
N GLU A 103 -20.50 6.80 -1.22
CA GLU A 103 -21.91 6.46 -1.45
C GLU A 103 -22.83 7.56 -0.90
N ASP A 104 -22.60 8.01 0.35
CA ASP A 104 -23.32 9.12 0.95
C ASP A 104 -23.20 10.42 0.13
N LEU A 105 -21.98 10.70 -0.34
CA LEU A 105 -21.71 11.86 -1.23
C LEU A 105 -22.51 11.75 -2.52
N GLY A 106 -22.57 10.57 -3.12
CA GLY A 106 -23.39 10.31 -4.31
C GLY A 106 -24.86 10.62 -4.09
N GLY A 107 -25.42 10.22 -2.93
CA GLY A 107 -26.77 10.55 -2.53
C GLY A 107 -27.01 12.07 -2.38
N ALA A 108 -26.10 12.75 -1.70
CA ALA A 108 -26.17 14.21 -1.52
C ALA A 108 -26.09 14.99 -2.83
N ILE A 109 -25.28 14.53 -3.78
CA ILE A 109 -25.17 15.14 -5.11
C ILE A 109 -26.48 14.96 -5.89
N LEU A 110 -27.09 13.78 -5.86
CA LEU A 110 -28.37 13.53 -6.53
C LEU A 110 -29.47 14.42 -5.98
N GLU A 111 -29.56 14.57 -4.66
CA GLU A 111 -30.49 15.50 -4.00
C GLU A 111 -30.23 16.95 -4.43
N SER A 112 -28.95 17.39 -4.41
CA SER A 112 -28.58 18.74 -4.79
C SER A 112 -28.92 19.03 -6.27
N ASN A 113 -28.71 18.07 -7.16
CA ASN A 113 -29.05 18.20 -8.56
C ASN A 113 -30.58 18.29 -8.76
N GLY A 114 -31.36 17.54 -7.95
CA GLY A 114 -32.82 17.69 -7.89
C GLY A 114 -33.22 19.12 -7.53
N LYS A 115 -32.63 19.70 -6.49
CA LYS A 115 -32.89 21.09 -6.06
C LYS A 115 -32.48 22.12 -7.11
N MET A 116 -31.40 21.87 -7.86
CA MET A 116 -31.02 22.76 -8.97
C MET A 116 -32.07 22.76 -10.10
N ARG A 117 -32.66 21.60 -10.41
CA ARG A 117 -33.76 21.52 -11.39
C ARG A 117 -34.98 22.28 -10.92
N GLU A 118 -35.39 22.09 -9.67
CA GLU A 118 -36.49 22.85 -9.07
C GLU A 118 -36.23 24.37 -9.08
N MET A 119 -34.99 24.78 -8.85
CA MET A 119 -34.59 26.19 -8.94
C MET A 119 -34.73 26.73 -10.37
N VAL A 120 -34.28 25.98 -11.38
CA VAL A 120 -34.43 26.37 -12.80
C VAL A 120 -35.91 26.48 -13.16
N ASP A 121 -36.76 25.55 -12.72
CA ASP A 121 -38.19 25.58 -12.96
C ASP A 121 -38.86 26.81 -12.30
N SER A 122 -38.49 27.11 -11.04
CA SER A 122 -38.97 28.32 -10.33
C SER A 122 -38.53 29.62 -11.01
N MET A 123 -37.28 29.67 -11.51
CA MET A 123 -36.79 30.83 -12.27
C MET A 123 -37.53 31.01 -13.59
N ASN A 124 -37.91 29.91 -14.26
CA ASN A 124 -38.75 29.97 -15.47
C ASN A 124 -40.14 30.54 -15.15
N GLU A 125 -40.76 30.11 -14.05
CA GLU A 125 -42.06 30.65 -13.60
C GLU A 125 -41.98 32.15 -13.29
N ILE A 126 -40.91 32.62 -12.59
CA ILE A 126 -40.68 34.03 -12.32
C ILE A 126 -40.49 34.81 -13.61
N ASN A 127 -39.72 34.25 -14.57
CA ASN A 127 -39.53 34.91 -15.89
C ASN A 127 -40.87 35.08 -16.62
N GLN A 128 -41.69 34.02 -16.66
CA GLN A 128 -43.00 34.08 -17.32
C GLN A 128 -43.93 35.10 -16.61
N ALA A 129 -43.99 35.10 -15.28
CA ALA A 129 -44.78 36.07 -14.53
C ALA A 129 -44.31 37.53 -14.78
N SER A 130 -42.98 37.73 -14.85
CA SER A 130 -42.39 39.01 -15.13
C SER A 130 -42.74 39.54 -16.53
N GLN A 131 -42.75 38.64 -17.53
CA GLN A 131 -43.19 38.99 -18.91
C GLN A 131 -44.72 39.34 -18.94
N GLU A 132 -45.54 38.70 -18.12
CA GLU A 132 -46.95 39.07 -18.00
C GLU A 132 -47.12 40.46 -17.37
N ILE A 133 -46.34 40.74 -16.29
CA ILE A 133 -46.34 42.05 -15.68
C ILE A 133 -45.90 43.16 -16.68
N ASP A 134 -44.87 42.89 -17.46
CA ASP A 134 -44.41 43.82 -18.52
C ASP A 134 -45.55 44.20 -19.49
N LYS A 135 -46.34 43.24 -19.93
CA LYS A 135 -47.53 43.46 -20.75
C LYS A 135 -48.57 44.35 -20.05
N ILE A 136 -48.79 44.13 -18.74
CA ILE A 136 -49.75 44.93 -17.94
C ILE A 136 -49.23 46.36 -17.85
N ILE A 137 -47.95 46.56 -17.57
CA ILE A 137 -47.31 47.88 -17.47
C ILE A 137 -47.37 48.62 -18.81
N ALA A 138 -47.14 47.93 -19.95
CA ALA A 138 -47.33 48.51 -21.25
C ALA A 138 -48.78 49.01 -21.48
N THR A 139 -49.75 48.21 -21.06
CA THR A 139 -51.18 48.61 -21.13
C THR A 139 -51.49 49.79 -20.25
N ILE A 140 -50.94 49.89 -19.03
CA ILE A 140 -51.10 51.00 -18.12
C ILE A 140 -50.49 52.29 -18.75
N ASN A 141 -49.33 52.18 -19.36
CA ASN A 141 -48.70 53.32 -20.07
C ASN A 141 -49.57 53.79 -21.27
N GLU A 142 -50.17 52.88 -21.99
CA GLU A 142 -51.12 53.23 -23.07
C GLU A 142 -52.38 53.92 -22.53
N ILE A 143 -52.99 53.41 -21.43
CA ILE A 143 -54.13 54.04 -20.76
C ILE A 143 -53.78 55.44 -20.28
N ALA A 144 -52.61 55.59 -19.66
CA ALA A 144 -52.16 56.92 -19.20
C ALA A 144 -51.97 57.89 -20.36
N THR A 145 -51.44 57.43 -21.49
CA THR A 145 -51.30 58.25 -22.71
C THR A 145 -52.67 58.63 -23.30
N GLN A 146 -53.61 57.70 -23.33
CA GLN A 146 -54.99 57.98 -23.79
C GLN A 146 -55.70 58.96 -22.84
N THR A 147 -55.51 58.78 -21.52
CA THR A 147 -56.10 59.68 -20.52
C THR A 147 -55.50 61.07 -20.63
N ASN A 148 -54.22 61.18 -20.92
CA ASN A 148 -53.56 62.46 -21.19
C ASN A 148 -54.18 63.21 -22.42
N LEU A 149 -54.38 62.45 -23.50
CA LEU A 149 -55.06 63.00 -24.69
C LEU A 149 -56.50 63.42 -24.45
N LEU A 150 -57.26 62.63 -23.66
CA LEU A 150 -58.64 62.96 -23.26
C LEU A 150 -58.66 64.24 -22.39
N ALA A 151 -57.74 64.36 -21.43
CA ALA A 151 -57.62 65.51 -20.56
C ALA A 151 -57.22 66.77 -21.35
N LEU A 152 -56.32 66.62 -22.31
CA LEU A 152 -55.96 67.72 -23.23
C LEU A 152 -57.16 68.19 -24.09
N ASN A 153 -57.93 67.28 -24.66
CA ASN A 153 -59.14 67.57 -25.41
C ASN A 153 -60.20 68.29 -24.52
N ALA A 154 -60.39 67.80 -23.28
CA ALA A 154 -61.25 68.40 -22.30
C ALA A 154 -60.80 69.87 -21.88
N SER A 155 -59.49 70.03 -21.76
CA SER A 155 -58.91 71.40 -21.47
C SER A 155 -59.17 72.36 -22.66
N ILE A 156 -59.03 71.91 -23.89
CA ILE A 156 -59.30 72.68 -25.12
C ILE A 156 -60.78 73.13 -25.12
N GLU A 157 -61.71 72.19 -24.89
CA GLU A 157 -63.14 72.46 -24.94
C GLU A 157 -63.61 73.31 -23.77
N ALA A 158 -62.99 73.19 -22.58
CA ALA A 158 -63.22 74.08 -21.44
C ALA A 158 -62.74 75.51 -21.71
N ALA A 159 -61.61 75.69 -22.39
CA ALA A 159 -61.17 77.00 -22.87
C ALA A 159 -62.13 77.62 -23.90
N ARG A 160 -62.71 76.81 -24.76
CA ARG A 160 -63.69 77.15 -25.77
C ARG A 160 -65.00 77.67 -25.18
N ALA A 161 -65.40 77.11 -24.00
CA ALA A 161 -66.59 77.56 -23.25
C ALA A 161 -66.45 78.89 -22.46
N GLY A 162 -65.26 79.47 -22.43
CA GLY A 162 -64.97 80.74 -21.78
C GLY A 162 -65.17 80.74 -20.26
N GLU A 163 -65.79 81.73 -19.69
CA GLU A 163 -66.05 81.84 -18.26
C GLU A 163 -66.84 80.64 -17.67
N ALA A 164 -67.76 80.03 -18.44
CA ALA A 164 -68.55 78.91 -18.03
C ALA A 164 -67.73 77.61 -17.90
N GLY A 165 -66.59 77.52 -18.58
CA GLY A 165 -65.71 76.35 -18.62
C GLY A 165 -64.56 76.36 -17.58
N ARG A 166 -64.39 77.42 -16.82
CA ARG A 166 -63.23 77.68 -15.92
C ARG A 166 -62.99 76.51 -14.90
N GLY A 167 -64.07 76.02 -14.28
CA GLY A 167 -64.00 74.86 -13.33
C GLY A 167 -63.60 73.61 -13.99
N PHE A 168 -64.10 73.35 -15.21
CA PHE A 168 -63.75 72.15 -16.01
C PHE A 168 -62.29 72.22 -16.49
N ALA A 169 -61.75 73.36 -16.85
CA ALA A 169 -60.36 73.54 -17.26
C ALA A 169 -59.39 73.15 -16.13
N VAL A 170 -59.70 73.50 -14.87
CA VAL A 170 -58.87 73.15 -13.70
C VAL A 170 -58.86 71.59 -13.52
N VAL A 171 -60.05 70.96 -13.60
CA VAL A 171 -60.15 69.49 -13.48
C VAL A 171 -59.41 68.79 -14.61
N ALA A 172 -59.58 69.25 -15.86
CA ALA A 172 -58.89 68.69 -16.99
C ALA A 172 -57.37 68.81 -16.89
N ASN A 173 -56.85 69.91 -16.44
CA ASN A 173 -55.41 70.09 -16.16
C ASN A 173 -54.91 69.19 -15.07
N GLN A 174 -55.70 68.97 -13.99
CA GLN A 174 -55.33 67.99 -12.93
C GLN A 174 -55.32 66.56 -13.41
N VAL A 175 -56.26 66.18 -14.26
CA VAL A 175 -56.28 64.84 -14.91
C VAL A 175 -55.06 64.66 -15.84
N ASN A 176 -54.68 65.72 -16.57
CA ASN A 176 -53.48 65.70 -17.39
C ASN A 176 -52.21 65.42 -16.58
N VAL A 177 -52.03 66.12 -15.44
CA VAL A 177 -50.90 65.94 -14.54
C VAL A 177 -50.89 64.50 -13.95
N LEU A 178 -52.06 63.95 -13.56
CA LEU A 178 -52.16 62.58 -13.07
C LEU A 178 -51.79 61.55 -14.14
N ALA A 179 -52.23 61.81 -15.38
CA ALA A 179 -51.92 60.92 -16.51
C ALA A 179 -50.42 60.90 -16.81
N ASP A 180 -49.75 62.09 -16.81
CA ASP A 180 -48.31 62.17 -16.97
C ASP A 180 -47.55 61.46 -15.84
N GLN A 181 -48.00 61.66 -14.58
CA GLN A 181 -47.43 60.92 -13.44
C GLN A 181 -47.62 59.40 -13.58
N SER A 182 -48.79 58.98 -14.03
CA SER A 182 -49.07 57.54 -14.23
C SER A 182 -48.19 56.97 -15.37
N ALA A 183 -48.00 57.67 -16.46
CA ALA A 183 -47.10 57.24 -17.56
C ALA A 183 -45.63 57.17 -17.10
N GLN A 184 -45.17 58.12 -16.27
CA GLN A 184 -43.85 58.08 -15.71
C GLN A 184 -43.65 56.93 -14.75
N ALA A 185 -44.61 56.65 -13.87
CA ALA A 185 -44.58 55.52 -12.94
C ALA A 185 -44.59 54.16 -13.70
N ALA A 186 -45.35 54.10 -14.79
CA ALA A 186 -45.33 52.92 -15.67
C ALA A 186 -43.98 52.68 -16.33
N LYS A 187 -43.31 53.73 -16.85
CA LYS A 187 -41.96 53.62 -17.40
C LYS A 187 -40.94 53.16 -16.37
N GLU A 188 -40.99 53.71 -15.18
CA GLU A 188 -40.09 53.29 -14.07
C GLU A 188 -40.33 51.84 -13.69
N SER A 189 -41.60 51.40 -13.62
CA SER A 189 -41.95 50.01 -13.35
C SER A 189 -41.48 49.07 -14.44
N ALA A 190 -41.61 49.45 -15.71
CA ALA A 190 -41.09 48.69 -16.85
C ALA A 190 -39.57 48.45 -16.73
N ALA A 191 -38.80 49.52 -16.42
CA ALA A 191 -37.36 49.41 -16.24
C ALA A 191 -36.98 48.46 -15.07
N LEU A 192 -37.75 48.44 -14.00
CA LEU A 192 -37.54 47.52 -12.85
C LEU A 192 -37.86 46.06 -13.26
N ILE A 193 -38.91 45.85 -14.05
CA ILE A 193 -39.27 44.51 -14.54
C ILE A 193 -38.19 44.00 -15.53
N GLU A 194 -37.72 44.81 -16.46
CA GLU A 194 -36.63 44.47 -17.35
C GLU A 194 -35.36 44.08 -16.58
N SER A 195 -34.98 44.84 -15.56
CA SER A 195 -33.87 44.49 -14.67
C SER A 195 -34.10 43.17 -13.93
N SER A 196 -35.34 42.90 -13.51
CA SER A 196 -35.71 41.66 -12.81
C SER A 196 -35.61 40.45 -13.76
N VAL A 197 -36.10 40.56 -15.00
CA VAL A 197 -35.96 39.53 -16.03
C VAL A 197 -34.50 39.25 -16.29
N SER A 198 -33.66 40.25 -16.48
CA SER A 198 -32.22 40.05 -16.67
C SER A 198 -31.54 39.38 -15.50
N ALA A 199 -31.95 39.70 -14.26
CA ALA A 199 -31.41 39.03 -13.05
C ALA A 199 -31.84 37.54 -12.99
N VAL A 200 -33.08 37.23 -13.33
CA VAL A 200 -33.60 35.85 -13.40
C VAL A 200 -32.89 35.03 -14.49
N GLU A 201 -32.68 35.62 -15.67
CA GLU A 201 -31.93 34.94 -16.73
C GLU A 201 -30.48 34.60 -16.30
N LYS A 202 -29.79 35.52 -15.65
CA LYS A 202 -28.46 35.26 -15.09
C LYS A 202 -28.53 34.18 -14.02
N GLY A 203 -29.52 34.19 -13.15
CA GLY A 203 -29.75 33.17 -12.14
C GLY A 203 -29.95 31.79 -12.75
N MET A 204 -30.72 31.68 -13.85
CA MET A 204 -30.90 30.43 -14.58
C MET A 204 -29.61 29.89 -15.18
N VAL A 205 -28.75 30.77 -15.73
CA VAL A 205 -27.45 30.35 -16.27
C VAL A 205 -26.59 29.75 -15.15
N VAL A 206 -26.45 30.45 -14.02
CA VAL A 206 -25.69 29.98 -12.86
C VAL A 206 -26.24 28.67 -12.32
N ALA A 207 -27.56 28.52 -12.22
CA ALA A 207 -28.19 27.26 -11.75
C ALA A 207 -27.89 26.09 -12.69
N LYS A 208 -27.95 26.29 -14.02
CA LYS A 208 -27.60 25.26 -15.01
C LYS A 208 -26.12 24.89 -14.98
N GLU A 209 -25.24 25.86 -14.85
CA GLU A 209 -23.79 25.62 -14.71
C GLU A 209 -23.50 24.83 -13.43
N THR A 210 -24.15 25.20 -12.32
CA THR A 210 -24.01 24.47 -11.04
C THR A 210 -24.51 23.02 -11.17
N ALA A 211 -25.65 22.80 -11.84
CA ALA A 211 -26.15 21.45 -12.10
C ALA A 211 -25.14 20.60 -12.91
N ALA A 212 -24.56 21.20 -13.94
CA ALA A 212 -23.53 20.52 -14.75
C ALA A 212 -22.25 20.17 -13.92
N GLN A 213 -21.81 21.10 -13.05
CA GLN A 213 -20.70 20.82 -12.13
C GLN A 213 -21.01 19.69 -11.13
N LEU A 214 -22.24 19.64 -10.60
CA LEU A 214 -22.69 18.54 -9.74
C LEU A 214 -22.67 17.19 -10.48
N GLU A 215 -23.01 17.17 -11.75
CA GLU A 215 -22.96 15.96 -12.58
C GLU A 215 -21.51 15.47 -12.78
N GLU A 216 -20.55 16.37 -12.98
CA GLU A 216 -19.11 16.06 -13.05
C GLU A 216 -18.60 15.50 -11.70
N VAL A 217 -19.04 16.08 -10.57
CA VAL A 217 -18.69 15.55 -9.22
C VAL A 217 -19.28 14.17 -9.01
N ALA A 218 -20.52 13.91 -9.49
CA ALA A 218 -21.13 12.58 -9.43
C ALA A 218 -20.32 11.53 -10.22
N ASP A 219 -19.85 11.88 -11.39
CA ASP A 219 -19.02 10.98 -12.21
C ASP A 219 -17.65 10.74 -11.57
N THR A 220 -17.04 11.77 -10.99
CA THR A 220 -15.79 11.63 -10.22
C THR A 220 -16.00 10.70 -9.02
N SER A 221 -17.13 10.79 -8.31
CA SER A 221 -17.46 9.91 -7.20
C SER A 221 -17.54 8.44 -7.63
N LYS A 222 -18.11 8.15 -8.81
CA LYS A 222 -18.14 6.79 -9.38
C LYS A 222 -16.75 6.24 -9.68
N ILE A 223 -15.83 7.11 -10.15
CA ILE A 223 -14.43 6.73 -10.38
C ILE A 223 -13.76 6.36 -9.05
N ILE A 224 -13.91 7.20 -8.02
CA ILE A 224 -13.35 6.94 -6.69
C ILE A 224 -13.88 5.63 -6.13
N THR A 225 -15.19 5.34 -6.26
CA THR A 225 -15.77 4.06 -5.81
C THR A 225 -15.07 2.86 -6.45
N ARG A 226 -14.80 2.95 -7.75
CA ARG A 226 -14.12 1.87 -8.49
C ARG A 226 -12.67 1.70 -8.04
N GLU A 227 -11.96 2.79 -7.81
CA GLU A 227 -10.58 2.76 -7.33
C GLU A 227 -10.50 2.16 -5.92
N VAL A 228 -11.40 2.56 -5.03
CA VAL A 228 -11.48 2.01 -3.65
C VAL A 228 -11.81 0.53 -3.65
N THR A 229 -12.69 0.08 -4.56
CA THR A 229 -12.96 -1.36 -4.74
C THR A 229 -11.71 -2.11 -5.18
N GLY A 230 -10.94 -1.57 -6.13
CA GLY A 230 -9.65 -2.16 -6.56
C GLY A 230 -8.60 -2.20 -5.43
N ILE A 231 -8.58 -1.19 -4.56
CA ILE A 231 -7.74 -1.19 -3.36
C ILE A 231 -8.17 -2.34 -2.43
N ALA A 232 -9.47 -2.52 -2.18
CA ALA A 232 -9.97 -3.59 -1.32
C ALA A 232 -9.58 -4.99 -1.84
N GLU A 233 -9.71 -5.25 -3.15
CA GLU A 233 -9.29 -6.50 -3.78
C GLU A 233 -7.77 -6.72 -3.65
N THR A 234 -6.98 -5.66 -3.78
CA THR A 234 -5.52 -5.72 -3.60
C THR A 234 -5.16 -6.08 -2.16
N LEU A 235 -5.85 -5.51 -1.18
CA LEU A 235 -5.63 -5.79 0.25
C LEU A 235 -6.01 -7.23 0.62
N GLU A 236 -7.06 -7.81 0.00
CA GLU A 236 -7.39 -9.24 0.17
C GLU A 236 -6.25 -10.14 -0.36
N THR A 237 -5.69 -9.78 -1.52
CA THR A 237 -4.55 -10.50 -2.09
C THR A 237 -3.33 -10.41 -1.18
N GLN A 238 -2.99 -9.20 -0.69
CA GLN A 238 -1.89 -8.99 0.26
C GLN A 238 -2.09 -9.77 1.56
N THR A 239 -3.32 -9.88 2.06
CA THR A 239 -3.62 -10.70 3.24
C THR A 239 -3.29 -12.17 3.00
N ALA A 240 -3.61 -12.72 1.82
CA ALA A 240 -3.26 -14.08 1.46
C ALA A 240 -1.74 -14.28 1.32
N GLU A 241 -1.04 -13.30 0.74
CA GLU A 241 0.41 -13.31 0.61
C GLU A 241 1.11 -13.26 1.98
N MET A 242 0.63 -12.44 2.91
CA MET A 242 1.17 -12.39 4.28
C MET A 242 1.02 -13.72 5.02
N LYS A 243 -0.10 -14.42 4.83
CA LYS A 243 -0.27 -15.78 5.37
C LYS A 243 0.77 -16.76 4.79
N GLN A 244 1.05 -16.67 3.49
CA GLN A 244 2.04 -17.53 2.85
C GLN A 244 3.47 -17.21 3.34
N ILE A 245 3.79 -15.93 3.54
CA ILE A 245 5.07 -15.50 4.12
C ILE A 245 5.21 -16.04 5.54
N ASN A 246 4.15 -15.99 6.35
CA ASN A 246 4.18 -16.51 7.72
C ASN A 246 4.48 -18.03 7.77
N ILE A 247 3.87 -18.80 6.86
CA ILE A 247 4.20 -20.23 6.70
C ILE A 247 5.67 -20.41 6.33
N GLY A 248 6.21 -19.58 5.43
CA GLY A 248 7.62 -19.60 5.07
C GLY A 248 8.55 -19.30 6.25
N ILE A 249 8.18 -18.35 7.09
CA ILE A 249 8.92 -18.01 8.32
C ILE A 249 8.93 -19.18 9.31
N GLU A 250 7.80 -19.87 9.51
CA GLU A 250 7.73 -21.07 10.33
C GLU A 250 8.68 -22.17 9.82
N GLN A 251 8.71 -22.39 8.50
CA GLN A 251 9.64 -23.35 7.89
C GLN A 251 11.11 -22.96 8.08
N ILE A 252 11.43 -21.68 7.97
CA ILE A 252 12.80 -21.18 8.24
C ILE A 252 13.16 -21.42 9.71
N ASN A 253 12.25 -21.18 10.64
CA ASN A 253 12.46 -21.43 12.05
C ASN A 253 12.77 -22.91 12.35
N ASP A 254 12.06 -23.85 11.71
CA ASP A 254 12.30 -25.27 11.82
C ASP A 254 13.72 -25.66 11.30
N VAL A 255 14.14 -25.03 10.18
CA VAL A 255 15.50 -25.23 9.65
C VAL A 255 16.55 -24.69 10.60
N VAL A 256 16.34 -23.52 11.19
CA VAL A 256 17.25 -22.92 12.18
C VAL A 256 17.41 -23.83 13.40
N GLN A 257 16.31 -24.37 13.92
CA GLN A 257 16.35 -25.31 15.04
C GLN A 257 17.10 -26.60 14.66
N THR A 258 16.84 -27.13 13.45
CA THR A 258 17.53 -28.32 12.93
C THR A 258 19.02 -28.07 12.78
N ASN A 259 19.42 -26.90 12.25
CA ASN A 259 20.83 -26.53 12.11
C ASN A 259 21.52 -26.45 13.49
N SER A 260 20.86 -25.88 14.48
CA SER A 260 21.38 -25.81 15.85
C SER A 260 21.59 -27.21 16.45
N ALA A 261 20.59 -28.09 16.33
CA ALA A 261 20.68 -29.47 16.83
C ALA A 261 21.78 -30.28 16.08
N THR A 262 21.78 -30.20 14.75
CA THR A 262 22.80 -30.88 13.91
C THR A 262 24.21 -30.39 14.22
N SER A 263 24.38 -29.11 14.46
CA SER A 263 25.64 -28.51 14.85
C SER A 263 26.17 -29.08 16.17
N GLN A 264 25.30 -29.21 17.17
CA GLN A 264 25.67 -29.83 18.46
C GLN A 264 26.06 -31.29 18.30
N GLU A 265 25.28 -32.06 17.50
CA GLU A 265 25.60 -33.47 17.22
C GLU A 265 26.93 -33.63 16.47
N CYS A 266 27.18 -32.80 15.47
CA CYS A 266 28.45 -32.82 14.71
C CYS A 266 29.65 -32.43 15.59
N ALA A 267 29.51 -31.47 16.49
CA ALA A 267 30.55 -31.11 17.44
C ALA A 267 30.85 -32.28 18.38
N ALA A 268 29.83 -32.93 18.97
CA ALA A 268 30.01 -34.08 19.84
C ALA A 268 30.64 -35.27 19.09
N ALA A 269 30.20 -35.58 17.88
CA ALA A 269 30.79 -36.64 17.01
C ALA A 269 32.24 -36.34 16.66
N SER A 270 32.58 -35.08 16.41
CA SER A 270 33.95 -34.67 16.15
C SER A 270 34.86 -34.80 17.36
N GLU A 271 34.38 -34.46 18.54
CA GLU A 271 35.10 -34.68 19.78
C GLU A 271 35.37 -36.19 20.03
N GLN A 272 34.37 -37.03 19.77
CA GLN A 272 34.52 -38.48 19.86
C GLN A 272 35.55 -38.99 18.81
N MET A 273 35.49 -38.54 17.54
CA MET A 273 36.48 -38.93 16.51
C MET A 273 37.90 -38.52 16.91
N ASN A 274 38.07 -37.34 17.48
CA ASN A 274 39.38 -36.87 17.95
C ASN A 274 39.90 -37.76 19.13
N ASN A 275 39.02 -38.13 20.05
CA ASN A 275 39.38 -39.04 21.15
C ASN A 275 39.77 -40.42 20.65
N GLU A 276 39.03 -40.99 19.65
CA GLU A 276 39.37 -42.29 19.02
C GLU A 276 40.70 -42.24 18.30
N ALA A 277 40.93 -41.14 17.51
CA ALA A 277 42.21 -40.94 16.82
C ALA A 277 43.39 -40.84 17.78
N ASN A 278 43.22 -40.15 18.91
CA ASN A 278 44.21 -40.07 19.98
C ASN A 278 44.43 -41.42 20.66
N GLY A 279 43.38 -42.20 20.87
CA GLY A 279 43.43 -43.55 21.38
C GLY A 279 44.23 -44.49 20.46
N LEU A 280 43.99 -44.42 19.14
CA LEU A 280 44.78 -45.13 18.14
C LEU A 280 46.25 -44.75 18.18
N ARG A 281 46.57 -43.43 18.27
CA ARG A 281 47.96 -42.96 18.39
C ARG A 281 48.65 -43.48 19.63
N GLU A 282 47.97 -43.56 20.76
CA GLU A 282 48.52 -44.07 22.00
C GLU A 282 48.75 -45.61 21.94
N MET A 283 47.83 -46.36 21.29
CA MET A 283 48.00 -47.77 21.06
C MET A 283 49.21 -48.08 20.19
N ILE A 284 49.41 -47.33 19.08
CA ILE A 284 50.55 -47.60 18.17
C ILE A 284 51.87 -47.05 18.71
N ARG A 285 51.86 -46.10 19.65
CA ARG A 285 53.04 -45.56 20.31
C ARG A 285 53.87 -46.64 21.02
N LYS A 286 53.24 -47.77 21.40
CA LYS A 286 53.90 -48.90 22.02
C LYS A 286 54.82 -49.64 21.04
N PHE A 287 54.61 -49.49 19.71
CA PHE A 287 55.41 -50.13 18.70
C PHE A 287 56.59 -49.24 18.31
N LYS A 288 57.78 -49.75 18.48
CA LYS A 288 59.02 -49.12 17.98
C LYS A 288 59.24 -49.62 16.55
N VAL A 289 59.20 -48.73 15.60
CA VAL A 289 59.43 -49.03 14.17
C VAL A 289 60.70 -48.40 13.67
N ALA A 290 61.47 -49.10 12.83
CA ALA A 290 62.67 -48.61 12.23
C ALA A 290 62.40 -47.32 11.43
N LYS A 291 63.24 -46.32 11.54
CA LYS A 291 63.27 -45.17 10.64
C LYS A 291 63.94 -45.61 9.34
N PHE A 292 63.20 -46.26 8.43
CA PHE A 292 63.69 -46.42 7.08
C PHE A 292 63.72 -45.02 6.42
N GLU A 293 64.88 -44.52 6.15
CA GLU A 293 65.00 -43.36 5.25
C GLU A 293 64.52 -43.79 3.87
N ALA A 294 63.67 -42.97 3.24
CA ALA A 294 63.07 -43.20 1.92
C ALA A 294 64.10 -43.08 0.83
#